data_a322910dd62b76906257efd1acc17c34
#
_entry.id   a322910dd62b76906257efd1acc17c34
#
_cell.length_a   1.000
_cell.length_b   1.000
_cell.length_c   1.000
_cell.angle_alpha   90.00
_cell.angle_beta   90.00
_cell.angle_gamma   90.00
#
_symmetry.space_group_name_H-M   'P 1'
#
loop_
_entity.id
_entity.type
_entity.pdbx_description
1 polymer ?
#
loop_
_entity_poly.entity_id
_entity_poly.type
_entity_poly.pdbx_seq_one_letter_code
_entity_poly.pdbx_strand_id
1 'polypeptide(L)'
;MLNDGKGRFPIARDLGGTPYRSYSAVLADLKGDGISDVILGNDAPDPKVVYLNDGKGNFRLGSTFGKPEWPTRNVAVADLDGDGLPDIIVANRYGRSGSGANYVCLNRGNGKFDSDCIAFSHESTTTIAPADFKGDGFIDLAVANRDGGQSYVYLNDGKANFSKRIAFGRPDATIRVAVAADLTGSGRMDIVAIDEQRGTFIYFNQPDGTFSAAVLLGTVKAAPYALAVGDLNRDGKIDVVVGYIDAPSVAYFNVDAGRRFAAVPFGDGSGTPYGIAIGDLNKDGWPDIAVARSGAANVVYFSSGVRPCRP
;
A
#
# COMPACT_ATOMS: atom_id res chain seq x y z
N MET A 1 18.64 3.69 3.65
CA MET A 1 19.26 4.96 4.10
C MET A 1 18.75 5.28 5.50
N LEU A 2 19.60 5.86 6.36
CA LEU A 2 19.22 6.20 7.74
C LEU A 2 18.91 7.68 7.82
N ASN A 3 17.73 8.01 8.39
CA ASN A 3 17.27 9.38 8.63
C ASN A 3 18.01 9.96 9.86
N ASP A 4 18.49 11.21 9.78
CA ASP A 4 19.14 11.93 10.89
C ASP A 4 18.12 12.63 11.83
N GLY A 5 16.83 12.43 11.61
CA GLY A 5 15.74 13.08 12.35
C GLY A 5 15.48 14.54 11.91
N LYS A 6 16.11 14.99 10.82
CA LYS A 6 15.89 16.30 10.17
C LYS A 6 15.53 16.14 8.70
N GLY A 7 15.03 14.95 8.32
CA GLY A 7 14.66 14.62 6.95
C GLY A 7 15.84 14.40 6.00
N ARG A 8 17.07 14.32 6.48
CA ARG A 8 18.25 14.03 5.66
C ARG A 8 18.66 12.57 5.86
N PHE A 9 19.24 11.97 4.83
CA PHE A 9 19.64 10.56 4.81
C PHE A 9 21.15 10.44 4.51
N PRO A 10 22.03 10.89 5.44
CA PRO A 10 23.46 10.97 5.21
C PRO A 10 24.17 9.62 5.11
N ILE A 11 23.53 8.56 5.58
CA ILE A 11 24.11 7.22 5.60
C ILE A 11 23.25 6.29 4.74
N ALA A 12 23.84 5.71 3.70
CA ALA A 12 23.28 4.58 2.96
C ALA A 12 23.93 3.30 3.49
N ARG A 13 23.10 2.26 3.67
CA ARG A 13 23.56 0.91 3.99
C ARG A 13 22.89 -0.07 3.05
N ASP A 14 23.65 -1.00 2.51
CA ASP A 14 23.12 -2.10 1.73
C ASP A 14 22.44 -3.12 2.65
N LEU A 15 21.30 -3.63 2.25
CA LEU A 15 20.59 -4.69 2.97
C LEU A 15 21.20 -6.06 2.73
N GLY A 16 22.01 -6.22 1.69
CA GLY A 16 22.69 -7.44 1.33
C GLY A 16 23.46 -7.31 0.03
N GLY A 17 24.38 -8.22 -0.24
CA GLY A 17 25.27 -8.17 -1.41
C GLY A 17 24.64 -8.63 -2.73
N THR A 18 23.40 -9.15 -2.72
CA THR A 18 22.75 -9.67 -3.93
C THR A 18 21.73 -8.67 -4.45
N PRO A 19 21.87 -8.18 -5.68
CA PRO A 19 20.86 -7.33 -6.31
C PRO A 19 19.66 -8.18 -6.72
N TYR A 20 18.48 -7.90 -6.17
CA TYR A 20 17.21 -8.51 -6.54
C TYR A 20 16.34 -7.55 -7.35
N ARG A 21 15.43 -8.11 -8.15
CA ARG A 21 14.36 -7.33 -8.82
C ARG A 21 13.23 -7.03 -7.85
N SER A 22 13.48 -6.09 -6.93
CA SER A 22 12.52 -5.72 -5.90
C SER A 22 11.47 -4.75 -6.45
N TYR A 23 10.20 -5.07 -6.25
CA TYR A 23 9.07 -4.21 -6.60
C TYR A 23 8.43 -3.54 -5.39
N SER A 24 8.55 -4.15 -4.21
CA SER A 24 7.92 -3.68 -2.99
C SER A 24 8.83 -3.91 -1.80
N ALA A 25 8.77 -2.96 -0.86
CA ALA A 25 9.41 -3.07 0.44
C ALA A 25 8.43 -2.62 1.52
N VAL A 26 8.37 -3.36 2.62
CA VAL A 26 7.53 -3.05 3.78
C VAL A 26 8.38 -3.14 5.05
N LEU A 27 8.07 -2.29 6.01
CA LEU A 27 8.63 -2.31 7.35
C LEU A 27 7.59 -2.85 8.34
N ALA A 28 7.95 -3.84 9.13
CA ALA A 28 7.10 -4.38 10.19
C ALA A 28 7.94 -5.00 11.30
N ASP A 29 7.44 -4.95 12.53
CA ASP A 29 8.01 -5.69 13.64
C ASP A 29 7.55 -7.16 13.56
N LEU A 30 8.38 -7.99 12.92
CA LEU A 30 8.08 -9.40 12.68
C LEU A 30 8.38 -10.30 13.88
N LYS A 31 9.00 -9.75 14.92
CA LYS A 31 9.46 -10.48 16.10
C LYS A 31 8.69 -10.12 17.36
N GLY A 32 7.91 -9.02 17.35
CA GLY A 32 7.25 -8.46 18.52
C GLY A 32 8.21 -7.80 19.50
N ASP A 33 9.38 -7.32 19.02
CA ASP A 33 10.41 -6.70 19.85
C ASP A 33 10.44 -5.16 19.77
N GLY A 34 9.48 -4.56 19.05
CA GLY A 34 9.38 -3.11 18.84
C GLY A 34 10.34 -2.57 17.78
N ILE A 35 11.06 -3.44 17.07
CA ILE A 35 12.05 -3.06 16.05
C ILE A 35 11.55 -3.48 14.67
N SER A 36 11.40 -2.53 13.76
CA SER A 36 10.97 -2.84 12.41
C SER A 36 12.04 -3.55 11.59
N ASP A 37 11.67 -4.67 11.03
CA ASP A 37 12.39 -5.45 10.04
C ASP A 37 12.03 -5.01 8.61
N VAL A 38 12.75 -5.45 7.58
CA VAL A 38 12.48 -5.13 6.17
C VAL A 38 12.05 -6.38 5.43
N ILE A 39 10.92 -6.30 4.74
CA ILE A 39 10.38 -7.34 3.88
C ILE A 39 10.51 -6.86 2.43
N LEU A 40 11.11 -7.67 1.54
CA LEU A 40 11.23 -7.36 0.13
C LEU A 40 10.40 -8.34 -0.71
N GLY A 41 9.46 -7.78 -1.48
CA GLY A 41 8.72 -8.48 -2.53
C GLY A 41 9.50 -8.41 -3.85
N ASN A 42 10.19 -9.50 -4.19
CA ASN A 42 10.99 -9.59 -5.41
C ASN A 42 10.24 -10.32 -6.51
N ASP A 43 10.44 -9.89 -7.77
CA ASP A 43 9.89 -10.60 -8.94
C ASP A 43 10.61 -11.92 -9.19
N ALA A 44 9.98 -12.80 -9.94
CA ALA A 44 10.57 -14.04 -10.40
C ALA A 44 11.83 -13.79 -11.28
N PRO A 45 12.87 -14.59 -11.16
CA PRO A 45 13.05 -15.78 -10.31
C PRO A 45 13.69 -15.49 -8.93
N ASP A 46 13.65 -14.26 -8.45
CA ASP A 46 14.36 -13.87 -7.24
C ASP A 46 13.59 -14.29 -5.97
N PRO A 47 14.28 -14.77 -4.90
CA PRO A 47 13.64 -15.12 -3.66
C PRO A 47 13.04 -13.87 -2.98
N LYS A 48 11.90 -14.04 -2.31
CA LYS A 48 11.30 -13.02 -1.44
C LYS A 48 11.97 -13.15 -0.09
N VAL A 49 12.44 -12.03 0.48
CA VAL A 49 13.37 -12.05 1.61
C VAL A 49 12.93 -11.13 2.74
N VAL A 50 13.27 -11.54 3.96
CA VAL A 50 13.15 -10.76 5.18
C VAL A 50 14.55 -10.43 5.68
N TYR A 51 14.81 -9.16 5.95
CA TYR A 51 16.01 -8.69 6.63
C TYR A 51 15.66 -8.26 8.05
N LEU A 52 16.26 -8.93 9.03
CA LEU A 52 16.06 -8.65 10.45
C LEU A 52 16.97 -7.52 10.91
N ASN A 53 16.38 -6.57 11.64
CA ASN A 53 17.06 -5.40 12.22
C ASN A 53 17.51 -5.69 13.65
N ASP A 54 18.71 -5.25 14.00
CA ASP A 54 19.28 -5.39 15.36
C ASP A 54 18.95 -4.18 16.27
N GLY A 55 18.11 -3.25 15.82
CA GLY A 55 17.77 -2.00 16.51
C GLY A 55 18.83 -0.91 16.42
N LYS A 56 20.00 -1.19 15.82
CA LYS A 56 21.08 -0.22 15.57
C LYS A 56 21.21 0.13 14.09
N GLY A 57 20.20 -0.28 13.28
CA GLY A 57 20.18 -0.08 11.85
C GLY A 57 21.10 -1.02 11.07
N ASN A 58 21.56 -2.13 11.66
CA ASN A 58 22.22 -3.20 10.92
C ASN A 58 21.18 -4.27 10.57
N PHE A 59 21.23 -4.71 9.33
CA PHE A 59 20.29 -5.69 8.79
C PHE A 59 21.03 -6.97 8.41
N ARG A 60 20.46 -8.10 8.76
CA ARG A 60 20.94 -9.41 8.33
C ARG A 60 19.82 -10.17 7.63
N LEU A 61 20.14 -10.99 6.64
CA LEU A 61 19.17 -11.91 6.06
C LEU A 61 18.61 -12.83 7.17
N GLY A 62 17.30 -12.79 7.35
CA GLY A 62 16.57 -13.58 8.33
C GLY A 62 16.00 -14.84 7.74
N SER A 63 15.01 -14.69 6.86
CA SER A 63 14.30 -15.79 6.22
C SER A 63 13.89 -15.45 4.80
N THR A 64 13.41 -16.45 4.08
CA THR A 64 12.68 -16.30 2.84
C THR A 64 11.21 -16.69 3.07
N PHE A 65 10.31 -16.26 2.18
CA PHE A 65 8.92 -16.65 2.18
C PHE A 65 8.43 -16.91 0.77
N GLY A 66 7.38 -17.70 0.63
CA GLY A 66 6.81 -18.06 -0.67
C GLY A 66 7.82 -18.74 -1.60
N LYS A 67 7.60 -18.61 -2.90
CA LYS A 67 8.42 -19.29 -3.91
C LYS A 67 9.13 -18.30 -4.84
N PRO A 68 10.39 -18.55 -5.23
CA PRO A 68 11.14 -17.66 -6.12
C PRO A 68 10.45 -17.41 -7.46
N GLU A 69 9.75 -18.41 -8.01
CA GLU A 69 9.04 -18.33 -9.30
C GLU A 69 7.77 -17.46 -9.29
N TRP A 70 7.32 -16.95 -8.15
CA TRP A 70 6.16 -16.08 -8.10
C TRP A 70 6.46 -14.69 -8.69
N PRO A 71 5.61 -14.19 -9.60
CA PRO A 71 5.77 -12.85 -10.18
C PRO A 71 5.24 -11.78 -9.21
N THR A 72 5.89 -11.66 -8.06
CA THR A 72 5.46 -10.78 -6.97
C THR A 72 5.64 -9.31 -7.35
N ARG A 73 4.59 -8.51 -7.13
CA ARG A 73 4.55 -7.07 -7.38
C ARG A 73 4.42 -6.23 -6.12
N ASN A 74 3.78 -6.79 -5.11
CA ASN A 74 3.60 -6.11 -3.83
C ASN A 74 3.60 -7.12 -2.68
N VAL A 75 4.03 -6.66 -1.53
CA VAL A 75 3.84 -7.32 -0.24
C VAL A 75 3.18 -6.33 0.71
N ALA A 76 2.27 -6.84 1.53
CA ALA A 76 1.66 -6.13 2.65
C ALA A 76 1.77 -6.98 3.89
N VAL A 77 1.49 -6.41 5.05
CA VAL A 77 1.55 -7.12 6.33
C VAL A 77 0.34 -6.80 7.19
N ALA A 78 -0.19 -7.81 7.85
CA ALA A 78 -1.23 -7.70 8.87
C ALA A 78 -1.26 -8.99 9.70
N ASP A 79 -1.74 -8.90 10.93
CA ASP A 79 -2.10 -10.07 11.73
C ASP A 79 -3.42 -10.65 11.20
N LEU A 80 -3.36 -11.80 10.54
CA LEU A 80 -4.51 -12.41 9.88
C LEU A 80 -5.10 -13.61 10.61
N ASP A 81 -4.34 -14.21 11.52
CA ASP A 81 -4.81 -15.36 12.30
C ASP A 81 -5.01 -15.04 13.79
N GLY A 82 -4.75 -13.79 14.21
CA GLY A 82 -5.03 -13.27 15.54
C GLY A 82 -3.98 -13.67 16.58
N ASP A 83 -2.77 -14.04 16.15
CA ASP A 83 -1.69 -14.44 17.05
C ASP A 83 -0.84 -13.25 17.56
N GLY A 84 -1.11 -12.04 17.07
CA GLY A 84 -0.43 -10.80 17.43
C GLY A 84 0.86 -10.53 16.65
N LEU A 85 1.23 -11.38 15.70
CA LEU A 85 2.38 -11.20 14.82
C LEU A 85 1.93 -10.87 13.39
N PRO A 86 2.60 -9.95 12.68
CA PRO A 86 2.20 -9.64 11.31
C PRO A 86 2.60 -10.76 10.34
N ASP A 87 1.62 -11.23 9.57
CA ASP A 87 1.78 -12.15 8.45
C ASP A 87 2.15 -11.40 7.18
N ILE A 88 2.70 -12.09 6.18
CA ILE A 88 3.03 -11.52 4.87
C ILE A 88 1.95 -11.87 3.86
N ILE A 89 1.37 -10.84 3.24
CA ILE A 89 0.42 -10.93 2.15
C ILE A 89 1.16 -10.70 0.85
N VAL A 90 1.06 -11.62 -0.11
CA VAL A 90 1.82 -11.60 -1.38
C VAL A 90 0.87 -11.38 -2.55
N ALA A 91 1.04 -10.24 -3.23
CA ALA A 91 0.34 -9.91 -4.47
C ALA A 91 1.17 -10.32 -5.69
N ASN A 92 0.62 -11.20 -6.51
CA ASN A 92 1.26 -11.72 -7.71
C ASN A 92 0.53 -11.28 -8.97
N ARG A 93 1.31 -10.88 -10.01
CA ARG A 93 0.74 -10.47 -11.29
C ARG A 93 1.10 -11.46 -12.38
N TYR A 94 0.12 -12.22 -12.82
CA TYR A 94 0.27 -13.26 -13.85
C TYR A 94 -0.10 -12.79 -15.26
N GLY A 95 -0.63 -11.56 -15.42
CA GLY A 95 -1.17 -11.08 -16.69
C GLY A 95 -2.53 -11.68 -17.02
N ARG A 96 -3.13 -11.25 -18.14
CA ARG A 96 -4.49 -11.67 -18.55
C ARG A 96 -4.63 -13.16 -18.86
N SER A 97 -3.59 -13.80 -19.33
CA SER A 97 -3.58 -15.21 -19.74
C SER A 97 -2.90 -16.12 -18.71
N GLY A 98 -2.32 -15.56 -17.66
CA GLY A 98 -1.64 -16.31 -16.63
C GLY A 98 -2.60 -16.90 -15.62
N SER A 99 -2.25 -18.05 -15.07
CA SER A 99 -2.95 -18.67 -13.94
C SER A 99 -2.01 -18.72 -12.75
N GLY A 100 -2.49 -18.26 -11.60
CA GLY A 100 -1.74 -18.27 -10.37
C GLY A 100 -2.59 -17.79 -9.22
N ALA A 101 -1.96 -17.56 -8.08
CA ALA A 101 -2.67 -17.11 -6.88
C ALA A 101 -1.91 -16.01 -6.15
N ASN A 102 -2.63 -15.30 -5.30
CA ASN A 102 -2.10 -14.46 -4.24
C ASN A 102 -2.07 -15.28 -2.94
N TYR A 103 -1.14 -14.99 -2.07
CA TYR A 103 -0.86 -15.85 -0.92
C TYR A 103 -0.76 -15.08 0.38
N VAL A 104 -1.05 -15.79 1.47
CA VAL A 104 -0.71 -15.39 2.84
C VAL A 104 0.34 -16.36 3.36
N CYS A 105 1.45 -15.84 3.86
CA CYS A 105 2.52 -16.59 4.52
C CYS A 105 2.49 -16.25 6.01
N LEU A 106 2.05 -17.20 6.84
CA LEU A 106 1.88 -16.99 8.27
C LEU A 106 3.22 -16.86 8.99
N ASN A 107 3.30 -15.91 9.90
CA ASN A 107 4.44 -15.70 10.78
C ASN A 107 4.45 -16.75 11.90
N ARG A 108 5.55 -17.47 12.08
CA ARG A 108 5.71 -18.49 13.12
C ARG A 108 6.60 -18.01 14.29
N GLY A 109 6.73 -16.71 14.42
CA GLY A 109 7.58 -16.05 15.40
C GLY A 109 9.03 -15.92 14.98
N ASN A 110 9.71 -14.95 15.58
CA ASN A 110 11.12 -14.64 15.30
C ASN A 110 11.43 -14.34 13.81
N GLY A 111 10.44 -13.80 13.06
CA GLY A 111 10.58 -13.49 11.64
C GLY A 111 10.73 -14.73 10.75
N LYS A 112 10.17 -15.87 11.16
CA LYS A 112 10.13 -17.10 10.38
C LYS A 112 8.74 -17.28 9.79
N PHE A 113 8.66 -17.73 8.54
CA PHE A 113 7.44 -17.94 7.81
C PHE A 113 7.33 -19.39 7.34
N ASP A 114 6.10 -19.88 7.20
CA ASP A 114 5.84 -21.19 6.60
C ASP A 114 6.35 -21.23 5.16
N SER A 115 6.89 -22.37 4.75
CA SER A 115 7.24 -22.65 3.34
C SER A 115 6.00 -22.75 2.47
N ASP A 116 4.89 -23.26 3.01
CA ASP A 116 3.61 -23.47 2.34
C ASP A 116 2.64 -22.35 2.72
N CYS A 117 2.67 -21.28 1.92
CA CYS A 117 1.76 -20.17 2.09
C CYS A 117 0.35 -20.53 1.61
N ILE A 118 -0.66 -19.93 2.21
CA ILE A 118 -2.09 -20.17 1.93
C ILE A 118 -2.48 -19.40 0.67
N ALA A 119 -2.91 -20.09 -0.39
CA ALA A 119 -3.52 -19.44 -1.55
C ALA A 119 -4.93 -18.98 -1.20
N PHE A 120 -5.26 -17.70 -1.45
CA PHE A 120 -6.57 -17.16 -1.08
C PHE A 120 -7.32 -16.51 -2.24
N SER A 121 -6.64 -16.06 -3.30
CA SER A 121 -7.28 -15.43 -4.45
C SER A 121 -6.52 -15.73 -5.74
N HIS A 122 -7.18 -15.59 -6.90
CA HIS A 122 -6.62 -15.91 -8.22
C HIS A 122 -6.59 -14.70 -9.17
N GLU A 123 -6.84 -13.50 -8.68
CA GLU A 123 -6.76 -12.27 -9.45
C GLU A 123 -5.30 -11.94 -9.78
N SER A 124 -5.06 -11.39 -10.99
CA SER A 124 -3.74 -10.87 -11.38
C SER A 124 -3.54 -9.49 -10.74
N THR A 125 -2.78 -9.45 -9.65
CA THR A 125 -2.80 -8.37 -8.67
C THR A 125 -1.48 -7.62 -8.59
N THR A 126 -1.55 -6.29 -8.44
CA THR A 126 -0.38 -5.44 -8.20
C THR A 126 -0.39 -4.81 -6.80
N THR A 127 -1.53 -4.75 -6.12
CA THR A 127 -1.60 -4.29 -4.72
C THR A 127 -2.73 -5.00 -3.99
N ILE A 128 -2.50 -5.26 -2.71
CA ILE A 128 -3.51 -5.73 -1.78
C ILE A 128 -3.51 -4.77 -0.60
N ALA A 129 -4.68 -4.25 -0.23
CA ALA A 129 -4.86 -3.35 0.90
C ALA A 129 -5.51 -4.11 2.07
N PRO A 130 -4.77 -4.40 3.15
CA PRO A 130 -5.35 -4.99 4.35
C PRO A 130 -6.08 -3.93 5.18
N ALA A 131 -7.31 -4.22 5.60
CA ALA A 131 -8.08 -3.41 6.56
C ALA A 131 -9.31 -4.20 7.06
N ASP A 132 -9.85 -3.82 8.21
CA ASP A 132 -11.13 -4.34 8.69
C ASP A 132 -12.28 -3.66 7.93
N PHE A 133 -12.71 -4.26 6.80
CA PHE A 133 -13.80 -3.72 5.98
C PHE A 133 -15.18 -4.09 6.52
N LYS A 134 -15.26 -5.14 7.31
CA LYS A 134 -16.52 -5.63 7.87
C LYS A 134 -16.83 -5.00 9.23
N GLY A 135 -15.83 -4.45 9.94
CA GLY A 135 -15.97 -3.85 11.26
C GLY A 135 -16.14 -4.90 12.37
N ASP A 136 -15.54 -6.09 12.20
CA ASP A 136 -15.61 -7.17 13.18
C ASP A 136 -14.30 -7.46 13.91
N GLY A 137 -13.28 -6.62 13.67
CA GLY A 137 -11.97 -6.68 14.29
C GLY A 137 -10.97 -7.60 13.58
N PHE A 138 -11.36 -8.28 12.51
CA PHE A 138 -10.46 -9.10 11.69
C PHE A 138 -10.05 -8.35 10.43
N ILE A 139 -8.79 -8.49 10.04
CA ILE A 139 -8.27 -7.81 8.85
C ILE A 139 -8.66 -8.57 7.61
N ASP A 140 -9.43 -7.92 6.75
CA ASP A 140 -9.83 -8.35 5.41
C ASP A 140 -8.83 -7.85 4.36
N LEU A 141 -8.93 -8.34 3.11
CA LEU A 141 -7.99 -8.04 2.04
C LEU A 141 -8.70 -7.48 0.80
N ALA A 142 -8.52 -6.19 0.50
CA ALA A 142 -8.95 -5.63 -0.79
C ALA A 142 -7.93 -5.96 -1.88
N VAL A 143 -8.33 -6.78 -2.84
CA VAL A 143 -7.51 -7.31 -3.93
C VAL A 143 -7.82 -6.56 -5.21
N ALA A 144 -6.87 -5.75 -5.66
CA ALA A 144 -6.96 -4.95 -6.87
C ALA A 144 -6.57 -5.77 -8.11
N ASN A 145 -7.51 -6.07 -9.00
CA ASN A 145 -7.23 -6.80 -10.24
C ASN A 145 -6.78 -5.84 -11.34
N ARG A 146 -5.53 -5.98 -11.78
CA ARG A 146 -4.91 -5.08 -12.74
C ARG A 146 -5.14 -5.45 -14.21
N ASP A 147 -5.24 -6.73 -14.52
CA ASP A 147 -5.21 -7.18 -15.91
C ASP A 147 -6.60 -7.33 -16.52
N GLY A 148 -7.59 -6.61 -15.97
CA GLY A 148 -8.98 -6.60 -16.37
C GLY A 148 -9.76 -7.74 -15.70
N GLY A 149 -10.77 -7.36 -14.96
CA GLY A 149 -11.61 -8.28 -14.20
C GLY A 149 -12.12 -7.64 -12.92
N GLN A 150 -13.03 -8.34 -12.27
CA GLN A 150 -13.61 -7.87 -11.02
C GLN A 150 -12.57 -7.84 -9.91
N SER A 151 -12.52 -6.73 -9.16
CA SER A 151 -11.78 -6.61 -7.91
C SER A 151 -12.67 -6.97 -6.72
N TYR A 152 -12.08 -7.51 -5.65
CA TYR A 152 -12.82 -8.02 -4.50
C TYR A 152 -12.17 -7.62 -3.18
N VAL A 153 -13.00 -7.47 -2.15
CA VAL A 153 -12.58 -7.57 -0.75
C VAL A 153 -12.83 -9.00 -0.29
N TYR A 154 -11.78 -9.70 0.11
CA TYR A 154 -11.82 -11.04 0.69
C TYR A 154 -11.95 -10.92 2.20
N LEU A 155 -13.05 -11.47 2.74
CA LEU A 155 -13.37 -11.39 4.16
C LEU A 155 -12.68 -12.51 4.94
N ASN A 156 -11.96 -12.09 5.98
CA ASN A 156 -11.28 -12.98 6.92
C ASN A 156 -12.23 -13.48 8.01
N ASP A 157 -12.08 -14.71 8.43
CA ASP A 157 -12.77 -15.27 9.59
C ASP A 157 -11.96 -15.18 10.91
N GLY A 158 -10.83 -14.45 10.88
CA GLY A 158 -9.89 -14.33 12.01
C GLY A 158 -8.91 -15.49 12.14
N LYS A 159 -8.81 -16.37 11.14
CA LYS A 159 -7.88 -17.50 11.07
C LYS A 159 -7.18 -17.61 9.72
N ALA A 160 -6.98 -16.47 9.06
CA ALA A 160 -6.44 -16.38 7.71
C ALA A 160 -7.23 -17.21 6.67
N ASN A 161 -8.55 -17.39 6.85
CA ASN A 161 -9.41 -18.08 5.91
C ASN A 161 -10.38 -17.11 5.21
N PHE A 162 -10.34 -17.06 3.87
CA PHE A 162 -10.98 -16.06 3.02
C PHE A 162 -12.04 -16.65 2.10
N SER A 163 -13.00 -17.40 2.66
CA SER A 163 -14.04 -18.10 1.87
C SER A 163 -15.13 -17.20 1.30
N LYS A 164 -15.29 -15.97 1.81
CA LYS A 164 -16.27 -14.98 1.37
C LYS A 164 -15.59 -13.76 0.77
N ARG A 165 -16.25 -13.15 -0.24
CA ARG A 165 -15.73 -11.93 -0.87
C ARG A 165 -16.87 -11.00 -1.30
N ILE A 166 -16.56 -9.69 -1.36
CA ILE A 166 -17.46 -8.63 -1.79
C ILE A 166 -16.83 -7.95 -3.00
N ALA A 167 -17.59 -7.77 -4.08
CA ALA A 167 -17.10 -7.08 -5.27
C ALA A 167 -17.02 -5.57 -5.05
N PHE A 168 -15.97 -4.93 -5.58
CA PHE A 168 -15.90 -3.48 -5.73
C PHE A 168 -15.40 -3.10 -7.12
N GLY A 169 -15.76 -1.90 -7.56
CA GLY A 169 -15.40 -1.41 -8.88
C GLY A 169 -16.12 -2.15 -10.02
N ARG A 170 -15.71 -1.82 -11.22
CA ARG A 170 -16.28 -2.39 -12.44
C ARG A 170 -15.65 -3.75 -12.76
N PRO A 171 -16.41 -4.69 -13.36
CA PRO A 171 -15.89 -6.02 -13.71
C PRO A 171 -14.86 -6.00 -14.85
N ASP A 172 -14.68 -4.86 -15.54
CA ASP A 172 -13.71 -4.65 -16.62
C ASP A 172 -12.61 -3.64 -16.23
N ALA A 173 -12.51 -3.29 -14.94
CA ALA A 173 -11.53 -2.33 -14.46
C ALA A 173 -10.09 -2.88 -14.50
N THR A 174 -9.14 -1.98 -14.66
CA THR A 174 -7.70 -2.24 -14.61
C THR A 174 -7.12 -1.53 -13.39
N ILE A 175 -7.41 -2.06 -12.21
CA ILE A 175 -7.03 -1.42 -10.95
C ILE A 175 -5.56 -1.67 -10.65
N ARG A 176 -4.74 -0.61 -10.80
CA ARG A 176 -3.31 -0.67 -10.54
C ARG A 176 -2.97 -0.65 -9.06
N VAL A 177 -3.57 0.28 -8.33
CA VAL A 177 -3.31 0.52 -6.89
C VAL A 177 -4.65 0.66 -6.19
N ALA A 178 -4.77 0.06 -5.02
CA ALA A 178 -5.86 0.31 -4.10
C ALA A 178 -5.30 0.50 -2.68
N VAL A 179 -5.89 1.42 -1.94
CA VAL A 179 -5.63 1.67 -0.52
C VAL A 179 -6.94 1.76 0.25
N ALA A 180 -6.89 1.43 1.53
CA ALA A 180 -8.03 1.51 2.43
C ALA A 180 -7.90 2.72 3.36
N ALA A 181 -8.99 3.45 3.58
CA ALA A 181 -9.06 4.54 4.55
C ALA A 181 -10.51 4.86 4.91
N ASP A 182 -10.78 5.25 6.14
CA ASP A 182 -12.07 5.84 6.52
C ASP A 182 -12.09 7.32 6.13
N LEU A 183 -12.55 7.61 4.91
CA LEU A 183 -12.63 8.97 4.38
C LEU A 183 -13.83 9.74 4.92
N THR A 184 -14.83 9.03 5.41
CA THR A 184 -16.09 9.61 5.86
C THR A 184 -16.13 9.86 7.36
N GLY A 185 -15.21 9.30 8.14
CA GLY A 185 -15.22 9.32 9.60
C GLY A 185 -16.32 8.43 10.20
N SER A 186 -16.78 7.43 9.43
CA SER A 186 -17.89 6.54 9.82
C SER A 186 -17.44 5.29 10.58
N GLY A 187 -16.13 5.08 10.71
CA GLY A 187 -15.54 3.86 11.25
C GLY A 187 -15.48 2.70 10.26
N ARG A 188 -15.95 2.89 9.01
CA ARG A 188 -15.86 1.89 7.92
C ARG A 188 -14.76 2.25 6.94
N MET A 189 -14.00 1.26 6.51
CA MET A 189 -12.92 1.46 5.56
C MET A 189 -13.45 1.55 4.13
N ASP A 190 -13.27 2.71 3.51
CA ASP A 190 -13.51 2.97 2.09
C ASP A 190 -12.29 2.51 1.27
N ILE A 191 -12.46 2.38 -0.06
CA ILE A 191 -11.38 2.05 -0.97
C ILE A 191 -11.12 3.24 -1.89
N VAL A 192 -9.86 3.70 -1.96
CA VAL A 192 -9.39 4.59 -3.02
C VAL A 192 -8.56 3.78 -3.99
N ALA A 193 -8.87 3.84 -5.29
CA ALA A 193 -8.21 3.02 -6.28
C ALA A 193 -7.90 3.78 -7.58
N ILE A 194 -6.76 3.44 -8.21
CA ILE A 194 -6.39 3.92 -9.55
C ILE A 194 -6.81 2.88 -10.58
N ASP A 195 -7.78 3.24 -11.43
CA ASP A 195 -8.04 2.56 -12.71
C ASP A 195 -7.13 3.20 -13.77
N GLU A 196 -6.19 2.43 -14.33
CA GLU A 196 -5.18 2.94 -15.28
C GLU A 196 -5.80 3.61 -16.51
N GLN A 197 -7.02 3.24 -16.89
CA GLN A 197 -7.70 3.75 -18.08
C GLN A 197 -8.67 4.90 -17.80
N ARG A 198 -9.13 5.04 -16.52
CA ARG A 198 -10.27 5.91 -16.22
C ARG A 198 -9.98 6.95 -15.15
N GLY A 199 -8.94 6.80 -14.35
CA GLY A 199 -8.57 7.75 -13.30
C GLY A 199 -8.58 7.17 -11.89
N THR A 200 -8.63 8.05 -10.89
CA THR A 200 -8.67 7.65 -9.47
C THR A 200 -10.11 7.70 -8.98
N PHE A 201 -10.55 6.64 -8.30
CA PHE A 201 -11.92 6.50 -7.82
C PHE A 201 -11.96 6.18 -6.32
N ILE A 202 -13.06 6.60 -5.69
CA ILE A 202 -13.43 6.23 -4.32
C ILE A 202 -14.65 5.30 -4.40
N TYR A 203 -14.60 4.24 -3.61
CA TYR A 203 -15.70 3.30 -3.37
C TYR A 203 -16.03 3.34 -1.89
N PHE A 204 -17.16 3.95 -1.53
CA PHE A 204 -17.58 4.08 -0.14
C PHE A 204 -18.17 2.77 0.39
N ASN A 205 -17.72 2.35 1.55
CA ASN A 205 -18.26 1.19 2.25
C ASN A 205 -19.62 1.53 2.87
N GLN A 206 -20.66 0.86 2.41
CA GLN A 206 -22.05 1.10 2.80
C GLN A 206 -22.40 0.34 4.11
N PRO A 207 -23.44 0.79 4.84
CA PRO A 207 -23.89 0.11 6.07
C PRO A 207 -24.31 -1.37 5.88
N ASP A 208 -24.66 -1.76 4.65
CA ASP A 208 -25.03 -3.15 4.30
C ASP A 208 -23.79 -4.00 3.95
N GLY A 209 -22.58 -3.44 4.05
CA GLY A 209 -21.32 -4.11 3.74
C GLY A 209 -20.98 -4.16 2.26
N THR A 210 -21.77 -3.53 1.39
CA THR A 210 -21.43 -3.38 -0.04
C THR A 210 -20.61 -2.12 -0.28
N PHE A 211 -20.06 -1.97 -1.48
CA PHE A 211 -19.38 -0.74 -1.90
C PHE A 211 -20.26 0.08 -2.84
N SER A 212 -20.20 1.41 -2.71
CA SER A 212 -20.90 2.35 -3.60
C SER A 212 -20.46 2.20 -5.06
N ALA A 213 -21.22 2.78 -5.97
CA ALA A 213 -20.73 3.10 -7.31
C ALA A 213 -19.47 3.97 -7.22
N ALA A 214 -18.60 3.85 -8.22
CA ALA A 214 -17.34 4.59 -8.30
C ALA A 214 -17.57 6.10 -8.31
N VAL A 215 -16.90 6.83 -7.42
CA VAL A 215 -16.88 8.30 -7.38
C VAL A 215 -15.51 8.78 -7.83
N LEU A 216 -15.46 9.54 -8.94
CA LEU A 216 -14.21 10.05 -9.50
C LEU A 216 -13.57 11.08 -8.57
N LEU A 217 -12.30 10.85 -8.21
CA LEU A 217 -11.49 11.79 -7.44
C LEU A 217 -10.68 12.68 -8.40
N GLY A 218 -11.09 13.95 -8.49
CA GLY A 218 -10.39 14.93 -9.30
C GLY A 218 -10.59 14.78 -10.82
N THR A 219 -10.02 15.71 -11.58
CA THR A 219 -10.17 15.80 -13.04
C THR A 219 -8.83 16.00 -13.75
N VAL A 220 -7.70 15.60 -13.14
CA VAL A 220 -6.38 15.69 -13.77
C VAL A 220 -6.33 14.78 -14.99
N LYS A 221 -5.90 15.32 -16.13
CA LYS A 221 -5.84 14.57 -17.40
C LYS A 221 -4.64 13.64 -17.51
N ALA A 222 -3.58 13.86 -16.69
CA ALA A 222 -2.41 12.99 -16.67
C ALA A 222 -2.76 11.62 -16.07
N ALA A 223 -2.02 10.59 -16.47
CA ALA A 223 -2.25 9.23 -16.00
C ALA A 223 -1.86 9.08 -14.51
N PRO A 224 -2.80 8.72 -13.60
CA PRO A 224 -2.47 8.46 -12.21
C PRO A 224 -1.68 7.15 -12.10
N TYR A 225 -0.69 7.11 -11.19
CA TYR A 225 0.20 5.96 -11.10
C TYR A 225 0.50 5.49 -9.68
N ALA A 226 0.67 6.40 -8.72
CA ALA A 226 0.91 6.10 -7.31
C ALA A 226 -0.16 6.74 -6.43
N LEU A 227 -0.42 6.13 -5.28
CA LEU A 227 -1.49 6.52 -4.37
C LEU A 227 -1.03 6.32 -2.93
N ALA A 228 -1.33 7.31 -2.08
CA ALA A 228 -1.18 7.22 -0.63
C ALA A 228 -2.31 7.98 0.07
N VAL A 229 -2.58 7.64 1.32
CA VAL A 229 -3.59 8.28 2.17
C VAL A 229 -2.99 8.64 3.52
N GLY A 230 -3.43 9.75 4.12
CA GLY A 230 -2.99 10.20 5.43
C GLY A 230 -3.57 11.58 5.76
N ASP A 231 -3.65 11.92 7.03
CA ASP A 231 -4.08 13.25 7.49
C ASP A 231 -2.92 14.25 7.35
N LEU A 232 -2.80 14.90 6.18
CA LEU A 232 -1.68 15.77 5.84
C LEU A 232 -1.74 17.13 6.56
N ASN A 233 -2.93 17.58 6.92
CA ASN A 233 -3.16 18.91 7.52
C ASN A 233 -3.53 18.84 9.00
N ARG A 234 -3.53 17.64 9.59
CA ARG A 234 -3.83 17.35 10.99
C ARG A 234 -5.21 17.89 11.43
N ASP A 235 -6.21 17.76 10.55
CA ASP A 235 -7.59 18.13 10.83
C ASP A 235 -8.46 16.92 11.28
N GLY A 236 -7.87 15.75 11.37
CA GLY A 236 -8.50 14.49 11.77
C GLY A 236 -9.20 13.76 10.62
N LYS A 237 -9.11 14.26 9.39
CA LYS A 237 -9.66 13.59 8.19
C LYS A 237 -8.53 13.04 7.33
N ILE A 238 -8.80 11.92 6.70
CA ILE A 238 -7.83 11.31 5.79
C ILE A 238 -7.89 12.01 4.43
N ASP A 239 -6.73 12.50 3.99
CA ASP A 239 -6.48 13.10 2.69
C ASP A 239 -5.94 12.05 1.72
N VAL A 240 -5.95 12.35 0.42
CA VAL A 240 -5.47 11.45 -0.63
C VAL A 240 -4.37 12.12 -1.43
N VAL A 241 -3.25 11.42 -1.63
CA VAL A 241 -2.16 11.87 -2.51
C VAL A 241 -2.13 11.00 -3.74
N VAL A 242 -2.19 11.62 -4.92
CA VAL A 242 -2.10 10.93 -6.20
C VAL A 242 -0.88 11.43 -6.97
N GLY A 243 -0.01 10.51 -7.34
CA GLY A 243 1.13 10.78 -8.22
C GLY A 243 0.76 10.50 -9.67
N TYR A 244 1.11 11.42 -10.57
CA TYR A 244 0.80 11.35 -12.00
C TYR A 244 2.08 11.21 -12.84
N ILE A 245 1.99 10.50 -13.97
CA ILE A 245 3.10 10.35 -14.91
C ILE A 245 3.35 11.69 -15.61
N ASP A 246 4.60 12.15 -15.58
CA ASP A 246 5.06 13.38 -16.25
C ASP A 246 4.16 14.61 -15.99
N ALA A 247 3.63 14.68 -14.76
CA ALA A 247 2.80 15.80 -14.30
C ALA A 247 2.95 15.98 -12.78
N PRO A 248 2.68 17.17 -12.24
CA PRO A 248 2.67 17.41 -10.80
C PRO A 248 1.75 16.44 -10.07
N SER A 249 2.21 15.91 -8.95
CA SER A 249 1.37 15.16 -8.02
C SER A 249 0.32 16.07 -7.39
N VAL A 250 -0.77 15.51 -6.88
CA VAL A 250 -1.84 16.29 -6.25
C VAL A 250 -2.16 15.72 -4.88
N ALA A 251 -2.18 16.59 -3.88
CA ALA A 251 -2.76 16.33 -2.58
C ALA A 251 -4.24 16.78 -2.61
N TYR A 252 -5.14 15.85 -2.37
CA TYR A 252 -6.58 16.07 -2.27
C TYR A 252 -6.96 16.12 -0.80
N PHE A 253 -7.11 17.33 -0.25
CA PHE A 253 -7.50 17.55 1.13
C PHE A 253 -8.99 17.28 1.31
N ASN A 254 -9.35 16.41 2.24
CA ASN A 254 -10.71 16.03 2.56
C ASN A 254 -11.41 17.13 3.37
N VAL A 255 -12.22 17.95 2.72
CA VAL A 255 -12.90 19.10 3.35
C VAL A 255 -14.31 18.80 3.79
N ASP A 256 -14.91 17.68 3.37
CA ASP A 256 -16.30 17.33 3.66
C ASP A 256 -16.51 15.80 3.72
N ALA A 257 -15.92 15.16 4.74
CA ALA A 257 -16.15 13.75 5.06
C ALA A 257 -16.22 12.82 3.81
N GLY A 258 -15.21 12.91 2.94
CA GLY A 258 -15.11 12.12 1.71
C GLY A 258 -15.97 12.60 0.54
N ARG A 259 -16.86 13.59 0.73
CA ARG A 259 -17.76 14.08 -0.32
C ARG A 259 -17.12 15.15 -1.20
N ARG A 260 -16.19 15.92 -0.67
CA ARG A 260 -15.49 16.99 -1.37
C ARG A 260 -14.04 17.06 -0.95
N PHE A 261 -13.18 17.29 -1.93
CA PHE A 261 -11.73 17.44 -1.74
C PHE A 261 -11.24 18.76 -2.34
N ALA A 262 -10.33 19.41 -1.64
CA ALA A 262 -9.59 20.56 -2.16
C ALA A 262 -8.28 20.05 -2.77
N ALA A 263 -8.08 20.26 -4.07
CA ALA A 263 -6.90 19.78 -4.79
C ALA A 263 -5.76 20.80 -4.74
N VAL A 264 -4.58 20.36 -4.32
CA VAL A 264 -3.35 21.16 -4.27
C VAL A 264 -2.27 20.45 -5.06
N PRO A 265 -1.89 20.93 -6.25
CA PRO A 265 -0.77 20.39 -7.02
C PRO A 265 0.55 20.67 -6.31
N PHE A 266 1.50 19.72 -6.39
CA PHE A 266 2.84 19.85 -5.87
C PHE A 266 3.86 19.07 -6.70
N GLY A 267 5.13 19.45 -6.56
CA GLY A 267 6.23 18.80 -7.25
C GLY A 267 6.51 19.36 -8.64
N ASP A 268 7.57 18.85 -9.25
CA ASP A 268 8.11 19.30 -10.53
C ASP A 268 7.48 18.62 -11.75
N GLY A 269 6.65 17.61 -11.53
CA GLY A 269 6.01 16.84 -12.59
C GLY A 269 6.94 15.93 -13.39
N SER A 270 8.15 15.67 -12.92
CA SER A 270 9.15 14.90 -13.65
C SER A 270 9.07 13.40 -13.32
N GLY A 271 9.11 12.56 -14.34
CA GLY A 271 9.21 11.11 -14.26
C GLY A 271 7.91 10.43 -13.80
N THR A 272 8.01 9.14 -13.53
CA THR A 272 6.88 8.30 -13.10
C THR A 272 6.98 8.02 -11.60
N PRO A 273 6.01 8.46 -10.77
CA PRO A 273 5.98 8.12 -9.35
C PRO A 273 5.55 6.65 -9.17
N TYR A 274 6.48 5.81 -8.74
CA TYR A 274 6.21 4.38 -8.48
C TYR A 274 5.68 4.09 -7.08
N GLY A 275 6.06 4.92 -6.11
CA GLY A 275 5.62 4.79 -4.74
C GLY A 275 5.57 6.14 -4.03
N ILE A 276 4.60 6.30 -3.14
CA ILE A 276 4.44 7.45 -2.26
C ILE A 276 4.32 6.93 -0.84
N ALA A 277 5.06 7.57 0.08
CA ALA A 277 4.95 7.32 1.51
C ALA A 277 4.72 8.64 2.25
N ILE A 278 3.89 8.61 3.28
CA ILE A 278 3.56 9.75 4.12
C ILE A 278 4.06 9.48 5.53
N GLY A 279 4.74 10.45 6.15
CA GLY A 279 5.25 10.37 7.51
C GLY A 279 6.06 11.58 7.91
N ASP A 280 6.18 11.85 9.20
CA ASP A 280 7.00 12.94 9.75
C ASP A 280 8.49 12.54 9.69
N LEU A 281 9.19 12.99 8.65
CA LEU A 281 10.58 12.63 8.39
C LEU A 281 11.58 13.57 9.06
N ASN A 282 11.17 14.77 9.45
CA ASN A 282 12.03 15.79 10.06
C ASN A 282 11.73 16.02 11.55
N LYS A 283 10.71 15.32 12.11
CA LYS A 283 10.24 15.41 13.50
C LYS A 283 9.70 16.78 13.89
N ASP A 284 9.06 17.49 12.95
CA ASP A 284 8.38 18.76 13.20
C ASP A 284 6.90 18.58 13.59
N GLY A 285 6.43 17.34 13.56
CA GLY A 285 5.06 16.96 13.89
C GLY A 285 4.09 17.02 12.70
N TRP A 286 4.55 17.39 11.50
CA TRP A 286 3.74 17.41 10.28
C TRP A 286 4.11 16.26 9.35
N PRO A 287 3.14 15.63 8.68
CA PRO A 287 3.44 14.60 7.71
C PRO A 287 4.12 15.18 6.46
N ASP A 288 5.23 14.56 6.06
CA ASP A 288 5.95 14.81 4.83
C ASP A 288 5.57 13.78 3.77
N ILE A 289 5.91 14.03 2.51
CA ILE A 289 5.63 13.13 1.40
C ILE A 289 6.95 12.72 0.74
N ALA A 290 7.30 11.44 0.80
CA ALA A 290 8.41 10.86 0.05
C ALA A 290 7.87 10.21 -1.24
N VAL A 291 8.51 10.50 -2.38
CA VAL A 291 8.11 9.97 -3.69
C VAL A 291 9.29 9.26 -4.34
N ALA A 292 9.11 7.95 -4.61
CA ALA A 292 10.02 7.16 -5.41
C ALA A 292 9.65 7.29 -6.89
N ARG A 293 10.60 7.73 -7.72
CA ARG A 293 10.36 8.01 -9.15
C ARG A 293 11.25 7.18 -10.05
N SER A 294 10.72 6.81 -11.22
CA SER A 294 11.50 6.31 -12.36
C SER A 294 11.68 7.42 -13.40
N GLY A 295 12.86 7.54 -13.97
CA GLY A 295 13.18 8.58 -14.95
C GLY A 295 13.50 9.95 -14.33
N ALA A 296 13.42 10.10 -13.00
CA ALA A 296 13.81 11.30 -12.26
C ALA A 296 14.35 10.94 -10.87
N ALA A 297 14.97 11.90 -10.18
CA ALA A 297 15.45 11.70 -8.81
C ALA A 297 14.29 11.48 -7.83
N ASN A 298 14.46 10.60 -6.85
CA ASN A 298 13.54 10.50 -5.72
C ASN A 298 13.52 11.78 -4.91
N VAL A 299 12.37 12.18 -4.38
CA VAL A 299 12.21 13.45 -3.66
C VAL A 299 11.47 13.25 -2.35
N VAL A 300 11.73 14.16 -1.40
CA VAL A 300 10.95 14.34 -0.18
C VAL A 300 10.42 15.77 -0.19
N TYR A 301 9.12 15.92 -0.01
CA TYR A 301 8.45 17.19 0.16
C TYR A 301 8.14 17.39 1.64
N PHE A 302 8.77 18.36 2.26
CA PHE A 302 8.54 18.70 3.66
C PHE A 302 7.31 19.60 3.78
N SER A 303 6.41 19.23 4.69
CA SER A 303 5.30 20.09 5.06
C SER A 303 5.80 21.31 5.82
N SER A 304 5.25 22.47 5.53
CA SER A 304 5.58 23.71 6.25
C SER A 304 4.63 24.01 7.42
N GLY A 305 3.66 23.15 7.67
CA GLY A 305 2.65 23.37 8.71
C GLY A 305 1.68 24.53 8.45
N VAL A 306 1.76 25.15 7.27
CA VAL A 306 0.82 26.20 6.87
C VAL A 306 -0.49 25.53 6.47
N ARG A 307 -1.56 25.75 7.28
CA ARG A 307 -2.89 25.30 6.89
C ARG A 307 -3.28 25.97 5.59
N PRO A 308 -3.78 25.24 4.58
CA PRO A 308 -4.34 25.89 3.39
C PRO A 308 -5.43 26.84 3.86
N CYS A 309 -5.42 28.07 3.30
CA CYS A 309 -6.47 29.05 3.59
C CYS A 309 -7.83 28.37 3.37
N ARG A 310 -8.72 28.45 4.36
CA ARG A 310 -10.09 27.97 4.20
C ARG A 310 -10.69 28.68 2.98
N PRO A 311 -11.29 27.95 2.04
CA PRO A 311 -12.01 28.58 0.94
C PRO A 311 -13.19 29.40 1.40
#